data_ac76414756b6e17a82678096719a66a2
#
_entry.id   ac76414756b6e17a82678096719a66a2
#
_cell.length_a   1.000
_cell.length_b   1.000
_cell.length_c   1.000
_cell.angle_alpha   90.00
_cell.angle_beta   90.00
_cell.angle_gamma   90.00
#
_symmetry.space_group_name_H-M   'P 1'
#
loop_
_entity.id
_entity.type
_entity.pdbx_description
1 polymer ?
#
loop_
_entity_poly.entity_id
_entity_poly.type
_entity_poly.pdbx_seq_one_letter_code
_entity_poly.pdbx_strand_id
1 'polypeptide(L)'
;MISRLFVLPLILLVSASTVQAADKAMPRSTPEQQGVSSAAVRDFIETADKQINTLHSFMLVRHGHVIAEAWWKPESAEKRHVMWSLSKSFTSTAIGLAVAEGTLTLDDPVLKFFPDEAPAEAGENLKAMRVRDLLSMSGGHEVEPKFGFDTGPSVKGFLAHPVTQKPGTFFRYNTPGTYMLSAILTKATGQTVLDYLKPRLFEPLGIESPVWDASAEGYSLGGYGLHIRTEDIAKFGQLYLQRGKWNGQRLLTEKWIDEATSKQVDNSKAPSGKTSDWQQGYGFQFWRCQHNCYRGDGRDGQICLVIPEHDAVIAITAQTGQMQGELDLVWEKLLPAFTKAALPANTAEHEKLQQAAANLTAHPAPPKKAK
;
A
#
# COMPACT_ATOMS: atom_id res chain seq x y z
N MET A 1 -18.36 11.87 -76.14
CA MET A 1 -18.94 11.99 -74.79
C MET A 1 -17.97 11.34 -73.85
N ILE A 2 -17.14 12.16 -73.16
CA ILE A 2 -16.18 11.64 -72.17
C ILE A 2 -16.71 12.02 -70.82
N SER A 3 -17.14 10.98 -70.07
CA SER A 3 -17.65 11.12 -68.69
C SER A 3 -16.47 11.28 -67.71
N ARG A 4 -16.37 12.42 -67.01
CA ARG A 4 -15.40 12.64 -65.93
C ARG A 4 -15.98 12.15 -64.63
N LEU A 5 -15.38 11.11 -64.06
CA LEU A 5 -15.63 10.70 -62.69
C LEU A 5 -14.94 11.71 -61.72
N PHE A 6 -15.75 12.33 -60.87
CA PHE A 6 -15.25 13.11 -59.73
C PHE A 6 -15.04 12.15 -58.56
N VAL A 7 -13.79 11.98 -58.12
CA VAL A 7 -13.43 11.29 -56.87
C VAL A 7 -13.36 12.36 -55.78
N LEU A 8 -14.31 12.34 -54.85
CA LEU A 8 -14.25 13.14 -53.61
C LEU A 8 -13.25 12.50 -52.63
N PRO A 9 -12.31 13.26 -52.05
CA PRO A 9 -11.46 12.76 -50.99
C PRO A 9 -12.25 12.68 -49.68
N LEU A 10 -12.31 11.49 -49.09
CA LEU A 10 -12.83 11.26 -47.76
C LEU A 10 -11.81 11.76 -46.72
N ILE A 11 -12.07 12.91 -46.11
CA ILE A 11 -11.24 13.45 -45.02
C ILE A 11 -11.65 12.69 -43.74
N LEU A 12 -10.81 11.77 -43.27
CA LEU A 12 -10.91 11.17 -41.94
C LEU A 12 -10.51 12.24 -40.92
N LEU A 13 -11.50 12.78 -40.19
CA LEU A 13 -11.27 13.56 -38.99
C LEU A 13 -10.81 12.59 -37.86
N VAL A 14 -9.52 12.53 -37.63
CA VAL A 14 -8.97 11.91 -36.41
C VAL A 14 -9.21 12.87 -35.26
N SER A 15 -10.20 12.59 -34.46
CA SER A 15 -10.42 13.28 -33.18
C SER A 15 -9.26 12.93 -32.25
N ALA A 16 -8.28 13.81 -32.13
CA ALA A 16 -7.29 13.76 -31.09
C ALA A 16 -8.02 14.03 -29.75
N SER A 17 -8.33 12.97 -29.00
CA SER A 17 -8.72 13.11 -27.61
C SER A 17 -7.53 13.68 -26.85
N THR A 18 -7.60 14.96 -26.50
CA THR A 18 -6.66 15.57 -25.56
C THR A 18 -6.82 14.82 -24.22
N VAL A 19 -5.88 13.95 -23.90
CA VAL A 19 -5.73 13.42 -22.55
C VAL A 19 -5.40 14.65 -21.69
N GLN A 20 -6.40 15.16 -21.01
CA GLN A 20 -6.23 16.24 -20.04
C GLN A 20 -5.29 15.68 -18.96
N ALA A 21 -4.18 16.36 -18.71
CA ALA A 21 -3.28 16.02 -17.63
C ALA A 21 -4.11 15.91 -16.35
N ALA A 22 -4.18 14.69 -15.78
CA ALA A 22 -4.95 14.47 -14.57
C ALA A 22 -4.43 15.43 -13.48
N ASP A 23 -5.35 16.07 -12.76
CA ASP A 23 -5.02 16.92 -11.64
C ASP A 23 -4.16 16.08 -10.68
N LYS A 24 -2.92 16.51 -10.41
CA LYS A 24 -1.95 15.72 -9.64
C LYS A 24 -2.36 15.55 -8.19
N ALA A 25 -3.17 16.44 -7.66
CA ALA A 25 -3.70 16.42 -6.30
C ALA A 25 -5.12 15.81 -6.28
N MET A 26 -5.45 15.12 -5.18
CA MET A 26 -6.83 14.67 -4.94
C MET A 26 -7.75 15.88 -4.69
N PRO A 27 -9.04 15.83 -5.06
CA PRO A 27 -9.97 16.90 -4.74
C PRO A 27 -10.16 17.03 -3.23
N ARG A 28 -10.39 18.26 -2.75
CA ARG A 28 -10.67 18.59 -1.35
C ARG A 28 -12.14 18.92 -1.16
N SER A 29 -12.66 18.61 0.03
CA SER A 29 -14.03 18.91 0.45
C SER A 29 -14.06 19.19 1.95
N THR A 30 -15.12 19.82 2.45
CA THR A 30 -15.32 19.88 3.90
C THR A 30 -15.78 18.52 4.43
N PRO A 31 -15.45 18.15 5.68
CA PRO A 31 -15.92 16.92 6.29
C PRO A 31 -17.44 16.79 6.25
N GLU A 32 -18.18 17.85 6.53
CA GLU A 32 -19.65 17.87 6.54
C GLU A 32 -20.26 17.51 5.19
N GLN A 33 -19.70 18.03 4.08
CA GLN A 33 -20.16 17.68 2.73
C GLN A 33 -20.01 16.19 2.43
N GLN A 34 -19.07 15.54 3.09
CA GLN A 34 -18.81 14.12 2.94
C GLN A 34 -19.35 13.29 4.13
N GLY A 35 -20.27 13.87 4.94
CA GLY A 35 -20.96 13.15 6.00
C GLY A 35 -20.10 12.79 7.20
N VAL A 36 -19.11 13.62 7.53
CA VAL A 36 -18.32 13.53 8.76
C VAL A 36 -18.32 14.90 9.44
N SER A 37 -18.44 14.98 10.76
CA SER A 37 -18.36 16.28 11.40
C SER A 37 -16.92 16.74 11.58
N SER A 38 -16.65 18.02 11.30
CA SER A 38 -15.34 18.63 11.58
C SER A 38 -14.95 18.51 13.05
N ALA A 39 -15.92 18.53 13.95
CA ALA A 39 -15.67 18.33 15.39
C ALA A 39 -15.14 16.94 15.72
N ALA A 40 -15.67 15.88 15.07
CA ALA A 40 -15.20 14.52 15.29
C ALA A 40 -13.78 14.31 14.72
N VAL A 41 -13.49 14.87 13.55
CA VAL A 41 -12.14 14.82 12.96
C VAL A 41 -11.14 15.58 13.83
N ARG A 42 -11.53 16.75 14.36
CA ARG A 42 -10.69 17.52 15.28
C ARG A 42 -10.44 16.75 16.58
N ASP A 43 -11.46 16.13 17.18
CA ASP A 43 -11.31 15.30 18.37
C ASP A 43 -10.35 14.12 18.14
N PHE A 44 -10.44 13.48 16.96
CA PHE A 44 -9.47 12.46 16.57
C PHE A 44 -8.04 12.99 16.52
N ILE A 45 -7.80 14.11 15.81
CA ILE A 45 -6.46 14.69 15.65
C ILE A 45 -5.90 15.13 17.01
N GLU A 46 -6.68 15.83 17.84
CA GLU A 46 -6.25 16.30 19.17
C GLU A 46 -6.00 15.13 20.14
N THR A 47 -6.76 14.03 20.00
CA THR A 47 -6.56 12.82 20.81
C THR A 47 -5.31 12.08 20.33
N ALA A 48 -5.13 11.93 19.03
CA ALA A 48 -3.96 11.29 18.44
C ALA A 48 -2.67 12.05 18.80
N ASP A 49 -2.68 13.39 18.74
CA ASP A 49 -1.56 14.23 19.15
C ASP A 49 -1.14 14.01 20.61
N LYS A 50 -2.09 13.74 21.51
CA LYS A 50 -1.82 13.50 22.94
C LYS A 50 -1.41 12.06 23.25
N GLN A 51 -1.92 11.08 22.49
CA GLN A 51 -1.79 9.66 22.85
C GLN A 51 -0.74 8.92 22.01
N ILE A 52 -0.53 9.33 20.76
CA ILE A 52 0.40 8.67 19.86
C ILE A 52 1.68 9.49 19.77
N ASN A 53 2.78 8.89 20.15
CA ASN A 53 4.08 9.56 20.06
C ASN A 53 4.52 9.71 18.61
N THR A 54 5.05 10.87 18.27
CA THR A 54 5.77 11.13 17.02
C THR A 54 4.94 10.81 15.76
N LEU A 55 3.72 11.34 15.69
CA LEU A 55 2.98 11.42 14.45
C LEU A 55 3.68 12.41 13.50
N HIS A 56 3.67 12.08 12.21
CA HIS A 56 4.22 12.91 11.15
C HIS A 56 3.12 13.52 10.29
N SER A 57 2.17 12.70 9.86
CA SER A 57 1.07 13.15 9.00
C SER A 57 -0.17 12.29 9.17
N PHE A 58 -1.29 12.88 8.85
CA PHE A 58 -2.60 12.24 8.76
C PHE A 58 -3.36 12.80 7.56
N MET A 59 -4.03 11.94 6.81
CA MET A 59 -4.95 12.31 5.74
C MET A 59 -6.15 11.39 5.76
N LEU A 60 -7.35 11.98 5.74
CA LEU A 60 -8.63 11.28 5.64
C LEU A 60 -9.28 11.60 4.30
N VAL A 61 -9.51 10.54 3.52
CA VAL A 61 -10.24 10.59 2.25
C VAL A 61 -11.60 9.97 2.43
N ARG A 62 -12.63 10.58 1.85
CA ARG A 62 -13.97 10.02 1.77
C ARG A 62 -14.65 10.38 0.46
N HIS A 63 -15.34 9.41 -0.16
CA HIS A 63 -15.97 9.56 -1.48
C HIS A 63 -15.01 10.17 -2.53
N GLY A 64 -13.72 9.80 -2.45
CA GLY A 64 -12.67 10.31 -3.33
C GLY A 64 -12.16 11.72 -3.03
N HIS A 65 -12.62 12.39 -1.97
CA HIS A 65 -12.19 13.73 -1.55
C HIS A 65 -11.35 13.67 -0.27
N VAL A 66 -10.25 14.40 -0.22
CA VAL A 66 -9.56 14.68 1.03
C VAL A 66 -10.44 15.62 1.86
N ILE A 67 -10.85 15.18 3.04
CA ILE A 67 -11.74 15.93 3.94
C ILE A 67 -11.02 16.44 5.18
N ALA A 68 -9.85 15.89 5.48
CA ALA A 68 -8.96 16.39 6.52
C ALA A 68 -7.52 15.98 6.22
N GLU A 69 -6.59 16.85 6.54
CA GLU A 69 -5.16 16.62 6.41
C GLU A 69 -4.42 17.39 7.51
N ALA A 70 -3.37 16.77 8.06
CA ALA A 70 -2.58 17.35 9.15
C ALA A 70 -1.12 16.89 9.06
N TRP A 71 -0.21 17.80 9.36
CA TRP A 71 1.22 17.52 9.45
C TRP A 71 1.77 18.07 10.78
N TRP A 72 2.50 17.22 11.49
CA TRP A 72 3.19 17.57 12.71
C TRP A 72 4.55 18.18 12.35
N LYS A 73 4.70 19.48 12.55
CA LYS A 73 5.95 20.19 12.21
C LYS A 73 7.17 19.53 12.85
N PRO A 74 8.29 19.34 12.13
CA PRO A 74 8.64 19.97 10.83
C PRO A 74 8.16 19.20 9.57
N GLU A 75 7.24 18.27 9.69
CA GLU A 75 6.70 17.53 8.56
C GLU A 75 5.79 18.40 7.68
N SER A 76 5.72 18.09 6.38
CA SER A 76 4.90 18.83 5.40
C SER A 76 4.34 17.92 4.32
N ALA A 77 3.43 18.46 3.52
CA ALA A 77 2.78 17.74 2.42
C ALA A 77 3.77 17.26 1.34
N GLU A 78 4.86 18.01 1.13
CA GLU A 78 5.88 17.73 0.12
C GLU A 78 6.91 16.69 0.57
N LYS A 79 7.01 16.47 1.88
CA LYS A 79 8.01 15.55 2.44
C LYS A 79 7.65 14.11 2.16
N ARG A 80 8.60 13.36 1.60
CA ARG A 80 8.49 11.90 1.44
C ARG A 80 8.90 11.21 2.73
N HIS A 81 8.16 10.18 3.08
CA HIS A 81 8.44 9.32 4.22
C HIS A 81 8.87 7.94 3.72
N VAL A 82 9.71 7.27 4.48
CA VAL A 82 10.03 5.85 4.24
C VAL A 82 8.81 5.01 4.61
N MET A 83 8.34 4.22 3.65
CA MET A 83 7.14 3.41 3.83
C MET A 83 7.37 2.13 4.64
N TRP A 84 8.61 1.77 4.90
CA TRP A 84 8.93 0.50 5.52
C TRP A 84 8.15 -0.64 4.86
N SER A 85 7.50 -1.49 5.65
CA SER A 85 6.76 -2.65 5.13
C SER A 85 5.51 -2.31 4.31
N LEU A 86 5.00 -1.09 4.34
CA LEU A 86 3.95 -0.66 3.42
C LEU A 86 4.41 -0.77 1.94
N SER A 87 5.70 -0.72 1.68
CA SER A 87 6.31 -1.02 0.37
C SER A 87 5.87 -2.38 -0.20
N LYS A 88 5.59 -3.35 0.68
CA LYS A 88 5.14 -4.69 0.29
C LYS A 88 3.83 -4.69 -0.51
N SER A 89 2.90 -3.81 -0.16
CA SER A 89 1.64 -3.67 -0.87
C SER A 89 1.84 -3.14 -2.30
N PHE A 90 2.84 -2.27 -2.50
CA PHE A 90 3.23 -1.81 -3.83
C PHE A 90 3.94 -2.90 -4.63
N THR A 91 4.81 -3.69 -4.00
CA THR A 91 5.44 -4.88 -4.64
C THR A 91 4.38 -5.89 -5.06
N SER A 92 3.40 -6.18 -4.20
CA SER A 92 2.24 -7.01 -4.52
C SER A 92 1.47 -6.47 -5.72
N THR A 93 1.23 -5.16 -5.76
CA THR A 93 0.57 -4.50 -6.91
C THR A 93 1.34 -4.71 -8.21
N ALA A 94 2.67 -4.63 -8.18
CA ALA A 94 3.51 -4.91 -9.35
C ALA A 94 3.36 -6.36 -9.83
N ILE A 95 3.33 -7.32 -8.91
CA ILE A 95 3.04 -8.72 -9.25
C ILE A 95 1.64 -8.86 -9.87
N GLY A 96 0.63 -8.18 -9.31
CA GLY A 96 -0.72 -8.20 -9.86
C GLY A 96 -0.83 -7.67 -11.28
N LEU A 97 -0.10 -6.63 -11.60
CA LEU A 97 0.02 -6.08 -12.95
C LEU A 97 0.71 -7.09 -13.90
N ALA A 98 1.81 -7.69 -13.45
CA ALA A 98 2.53 -8.70 -14.24
C ALA A 98 1.70 -9.97 -14.50
N VAL A 99 0.88 -10.37 -13.54
CA VAL A 99 -0.10 -11.47 -13.71
C VAL A 99 -1.18 -11.09 -14.74
N ALA A 100 -1.70 -9.86 -14.66
CA ALA A 100 -2.71 -9.38 -15.62
C ALA A 100 -2.14 -9.24 -17.04
N GLU A 101 -0.86 -8.92 -17.18
CA GLU A 101 -0.13 -8.86 -18.46
C GLU A 101 0.30 -10.24 -18.98
N GLY A 102 0.08 -11.32 -18.20
CA GLY A 102 0.48 -12.68 -18.56
C GLY A 102 1.99 -12.95 -18.51
N THR A 103 2.77 -12.05 -17.88
CA THR A 103 4.23 -12.18 -17.77
C THR A 103 4.64 -13.27 -16.78
N LEU A 104 3.84 -13.47 -15.72
CA LEU A 104 4.00 -14.54 -14.75
C LEU A 104 2.62 -14.98 -14.21
N THR A 105 2.57 -16.09 -13.50
CA THR A 105 1.35 -16.58 -12.85
C THR A 105 1.55 -16.72 -11.35
N LEU A 106 0.43 -16.72 -10.61
CA LEU A 106 0.46 -16.96 -9.16
C LEU A 106 0.96 -18.36 -8.80
N ASP A 107 0.80 -19.33 -9.71
CA ASP A 107 1.19 -20.73 -9.50
C ASP A 107 2.59 -21.06 -10.04
N ASP A 108 3.30 -20.10 -10.60
CA ASP A 108 4.68 -20.31 -11.02
C ASP A 108 5.56 -20.69 -9.81
N PRO A 109 6.33 -21.77 -9.90
CA PRO A 109 7.32 -22.13 -8.89
C PRO A 109 8.39 -21.04 -8.76
N VAL A 110 8.78 -20.69 -7.52
CA VAL A 110 9.83 -19.69 -7.26
C VAL A 110 11.14 -20.06 -7.95
N LEU A 111 11.52 -21.33 -7.92
CA LEU A 111 12.76 -21.83 -8.52
C LEU A 111 12.81 -21.68 -10.06
N LYS A 112 11.67 -21.53 -10.74
CA LYS A 112 11.59 -21.24 -12.19
C LYS A 112 12.39 -19.99 -12.57
N PHE A 113 12.44 -19.00 -11.69
CA PHE A 113 13.08 -17.70 -11.96
C PHE A 113 14.58 -17.68 -11.57
N PHE A 114 15.05 -18.68 -10.84
CA PHE A 114 16.41 -18.69 -10.26
C PHE A 114 17.10 -20.05 -10.44
N PRO A 115 17.23 -20.54 -11.68
CA PRO A 115 17.85 -21.86 -11.92
C PRO A 115 19.31 -21.92 -11.48
N ASP A 116 20.05 -20.81 -11.59
CA ASP A 116 21.48 -20.75 -11.25
C ASP A 116 21.73 -20.53 -9.75
N GLU A 117 20.77 -19.97 -9.02
CA GLU A 117 20.84 -19.70 -7.57
C GLU A 117 20.21 -20.82 -6.75
N ALA A 118 19.52 -21.78 -7.40
CA ALA A 118 18.88 -22.90 -6.73
C ALA A 118 19.92 -23.81 -6.05
N PRO A 119 19.68 -24.27 -4.80
CA PRO A 119 20.56 -25.23 -4.17
C PRO A 119 20.57 -26.55 -4.94
N ALA A 120 21.74 -27.22 -5.03
CA ALA A 120 21.91 -28.49 -5.75
C ALA A 120 20.90 -29.56 -5.29
N GLU A 121 20.55 -29.55 -4.00
CA GLU A 121 19.59 -30.46 -3.40
C GLU A 121 18.41 -29.63 -2.82
N ALA A 122 17.56 -29.13 -3.69
CA ALA A 122 16.34 -28.45 -3.26
C ALA A 122 15.35 -29.46 -2.64
N GLY A 123 14.92 -29.19 -1.40
CA GLY A 123 13.90 -29.99 -0.72
C GLY A 123 12.51 -29.82 -1.38
N GLU A 124 11.62 -30.78 -1.16
CA GLU A 124 10.29 -30.82 -1.80
C GLU A 124 9.45 -29.56 -1.50
N ASN A 125 9.51 -29.03 -0.29
CA ASN A 125 8.81 -27.78 0.05
C ASN A 125 9.34 -26.58 -0.74
N LEU A 126 10.66 -26.46 -0.92
CA LEU A 126 11.22 -25.38 -1.72
C LEU A 126 10.82 -25.51 -3.19
N LYS A 127 10.83 -26.74 -3.75
CA LYS A 127 10.36 -26.99 -5.11
C LYS A 127 8.88 -26.65 -5.31
N ALA A 128 8.06 -26.88 -4.28
CA ALA A 128 6.64 -26.61 -4.30
C ALA A 128 6.26 -25.15 -4.01
N MET A 129 7.21 -24.30 -3.58
CA MET A 129 6.94 -22.89 -3.25
C MET A 129 6.61 -22.08 -4.50
N ARG A 130 5.49 -21.36 -4.48
CA ARG A 130 4.98 -20.58 -5.61
C ARG A 130 4.96 -19.08 -5.29
N VAL A 131 4.76 -18.27 -6.31
CA VAL A 131 4.60 -16.82 -6.20
C VAL A 131 3.50 -16.46 -5.19
N ARG A 132 2.34 -17.13 -5.23
CA ARG A 132 1.23 -16.89 -4.27
C ARG A 132 1.62 -17.16 -2.83
N ASP A 133 2.49 -18.12 -2.58
CA ASP A 133 2.89 -18.50 -1.24
C ASP A 133 3.82 -17.41 -0.61
N LEU A 134 4.60 -16.72 -1.44
CA LEU A 134 5.36 -15.53 -1.03
C LEU A 134 4.43 -14.33 -0.77
N LEU A 135 3.46 -14.08 -1.67
CA LEU A 135 2.49 -13.00 -1.54
C LEU A 135 1.68 -13.10 -0.24
N SER A 136 1.26 -14.30 0.13
CA SER A 136 0.46 -14.55 1.33
C SER A 136 1.27 -14.78 2.61
N MET A 137 2.60 -14.58 2.59
CA MET A 137 3.46 -14.84 3.75
C MET A 137 3.39 -16.29 4.24
N SER A 138 3.20 -17.23 3.33
CA SER A 138 3.07 -18.67 3.62
C SER A 138 4.05 -19.53 2.84
N GLY A 139 5.25 -19.01 2.56
CA GLY A 139 6.32 -19.70 1.82
C GLY A 139 6.89 -20.95 2.51
N GLY A 140 6.49 -21.26 3.73
CA GLY A 140 6.91 -22.47 4.45
C GLY A 140 8.15 -22.31 5.32
N HIS A 141 8.71 -21.12 5.44
CA HIS A 141 9.76 -20.82 6.42
C HIS A 141 9.16 -20.71 7.82
N GLU A 142 9.58 -21.52 8.75
CA GLU A 142 9.18 -21.42 10.15
C GLU A 142 9.90 -20.28 10.86
N VAL A 143 11.12 -20.01 10.46
CA VAL A 143 11.92 -18.87 10.92
C VAL A 143 12.15 -17.96 9.71
N GLU A 144 11.99 -16.64 9.91
CA GLU A 144 12.29 -15.67 8.85
C GLU A 144 13.79 -15.74 8.48
N PRO A 145 14.13 -15.91 7.18
CA PRO A 145 15.53 -15.85 6.73
C PRO A 145 16.17 -14.53 7.17
N LYS A 146 17.31 -14.61 7.83
CA LYS A 146 18.04 -13.42 8.25
C LYS A 146 18.91 -12.92 7.10
N PHE A 147 18.96 -11.62 6.93
CA PHE A 147 19.98 -10.94 6.11
C PHE A 147 20.70 -9.91 6.99
N GLY A 148 21.98 -9.74 6.76
CA GLY A 148 22.79 -8.74 7.48
C GLY A 148 22.35 -7.32 7.09
N PHE A 149 22.38 -6.39 8.03
CA PHE A 149 22.12 -4.97 7.73
C PHE A 149 23.10 -4.43 6.68
N ASP A 150 24.34 -4.93 6.69
CA ASP A 150 25.40 -4.48 5.78
C ASP A 150 25.36 -5.19 4.43
N THR A 151 24.82 -6.41 4.36
CA THR A 151 24.78 -7.23 3.13
C THR A 151 23.42 -7.20 2.44
N GLY A 152 22.36 -6.81 3.15
CA GLY A 152 21.00 -6.82 2.63
C GLY A 152 20.46 -8.23 2.36
N PRO A 153 19.24 -8.33 1.79
CA PRO A 153 18.67 -9.58 1.33
C PRO A 153 19.38 -10.09 0.08
N SER A 154 19.43 -11.42 -0.09
CA SER A 154 19.93 -12.05 -1.31
C SER A 154 19.05 -13.22 -1.73
N VAL A 155 18.95 -13.44 -3.04
CA VAL A 155 18.21 -14.57 -3.62
C VAL A 155 18.79 -15.88 -3.13
N LYS A 156 20.10 -16.06 -3.25
CA LYS A 156 20.80 -17.28 -2.82
C LYS A 156 20.62 -17.55 -1.33
N GLY A 157 20.70 -16.52 -0.49
CA GLY A 157 20.48 -16.63 0.96
C GLY A 157 19.07 -17.07 1.32
N PHE A 158 18.07 -16.57 0.60
CA PHE A 158 16.68 -16.99 0.79
C PHE A 158 16.46 -18.44 0.38
N LEU A 159 16.95 -18.85 -0.80
CA LEU A 159 16.76 -20.20 -1.33
C LEU A 159 17.52 -21.27 -0.53
N ALA A 160 18.62 -20.90 0.11
CA ALA A 160 19.41 -21.78 0.98
C ALA A 160 18.78 -21.96 2.38
N HIS A 161 17.82 -21.10 2.77
CA HIS A 161 17.20 -21.20 4.10
C HIS A 161 16.20 -22.36 4.17
N PRO A 162 16.17 -23.16 5.26
CA PRO A 162 15.30 -24.32 5.36
C PRO A 162 13.80 -23.98 5.24
N VAL A 163 13.09 -24.68 4.35
CA VAL A 163 11.64 -24.61 4.18
C VAL A 163 11.03 -25.83 4.85
N THR A 164 10.70 -25.71 6.14
CA THR A 164 10.28 -26.84 6.99
C THR A 164 8.79 -27.12 6.94
N GLN A 165 7.98 -26.12 6.60
CA GLN A 165 6.53 -26.25 6.49
C GLN A 165 6.12 -26.32 5.01
N LYS A 166 4.99 -26.98 4.75
CA LYS A 166 4.40 -27.02 3.41
C LYS A 166 3.96 -25.59 2.99
N PRO A 167 4.40 -25.08 1.84
CA PRO A 167 3.97 -23.79 1.34
C PRO A 167 2.44 -23.67 1.25
N GLY A 168 1.91 -22.50 1.56
CA GLY A 168 0.47 -22.22 1.58
C GLY A 168 -0.24 -22.62 2.88
N THR A 169 0.41 -23.25 3.86
CA THR A 169 -0.26 -23.78 5.06
C THR A 169 0.09 -23.08 6.37
N PHE A 170 1.17 -22.33 6.41
CA PHE A 170 1.71 -21.73 7.63
C PHE A 170 2.06 -20.27 7.43
N PHE A 171 1.41 -19.38 8.17
CA PHE A 171 1.73 -17.97 8.15
C PHE A 171 3.02 -17.66 8.91
N ARG A 172 3.96 -17.05 8.23
CA ARG A 172 5.15 -16.44 8.82
C ARG A 172 5.46 -15.13 8.10
N TYR A 173 5.31 -14.01 8.80
CA TYR A 173 5.73 -12.73 8.24
C TYR A 173 7.20 -12.80 7.83
N ASN A 174 7.47 -12.54 6.54
CA ASN A 174 8.75 -12.86 5.90
C ASN A 174 9.13 -11.76 4.91
N THR A 175 9.94 -10.80 5.36
CA THR A 175 10.40 -9.69 4.53
C THR A 175 11.29 -10.14 3.36
N PRO A 176 12.25 -11.08 3.55
CA PRO A 176 12.97 -11.70 2.44
C PRO A 176 12.08 -12.36 1.39
N GLY A 177 10.93 -12.92 1.78
CA GLY A 177 9.93 -13.44 0.83
C GLY A 177 9.40 -12.36 -0.12
N THR A 178 9.20 -11.15 0.37
CA THR A 178 8.79 -10.02 -0.50
C THR A 178 9.95 -9.52 -1.37
N TYR A 179 11.19 -9.57 -0.87
CA TYR A 179 12.36 -9.34 -1.71
C TYR A 179 12.41 -10.33 -2.88
N MET A 180 12.11 -11.60 -2.65
CA MET A 180 12.01 -12.60 -3.73
C MET A 180 10.93 -12.22 -4.76
N LEU A 181 9.80 -11.65 -4.36
CA LEU A 181 8.80 -11.14 -5.30
C LEU A 181 9.36 -10.02 -6.18
N SER A 182 10.14 -9.11 -5.60
CA SER A 182 10.83 -8.05 -6.35
C SER A 182 11.84 -8.63 -7.34
N ALA A 183 12.64 -9.59 -6.91
CA ALA A 183 13.61 -10.27 -7.77
C ALA A 183 12.92 -11.07 -8.90
N ILE A 184 11.82 -11.80 -8.59
CA ILE A 184 11.00 -12.52 -9.56
C ILE A 184 10.46 -11.56 -10.63
N LEU A 185 9.89 -10.43 -10.22
CA LEU A 185 9.40 -9.42 -11.16
C LEU A 185 10.52 -8.95 -12.08
N THR A 186 11.69 -8.64 -11.52
CA THR A 186 12.83 -8.15 -12.31
C THR A 186 13.34 -9.22 -13.28
N LYS A 187 13.44 -10.47 -12.86
CA LYS A 187 13.82 -11.59 -13.74
C LYS A 187 12.81 -11.80 -14.87
N ALA A 188 11.52 -11.65 -14.58
CA ALA A 188 10.45 -11.88 -15.56
C ALA A 188 10.28 -10.72 -16.56
N THR A 189 10.55 -9.47 -16.14
CA THR A 189 10.26 -8.26 -16.93
C THR A 189 11.49 -7.50 -17.41
N GLY A 190 12.67 -7.76 -16.82
CA GLY A 190 13.88 -6.96 -17.03
C GLY A 190 13.85 -5.58 -16.35
N GLN A 191 12.83 -5.27 -15.56
CA GLN A 191 12.64 -3.98 -14.90
C GLN A 191 12.62 -4.13 -13.37
N THR A 192 13.22 -3.18 -12.64
CA THR A 192 13.04 -3.12 -11.18
C THR A 192 11.59 -2.84 -10.83
N VAL A 193 11.17 -3.12 -9.58
CA VAL A 193 9.79 -2.79 -9.16
C VAL A 193 9.48 -1.31 -9.34
N LEU A 194 10.45 -0.43 -9.04
CA LEU A 194 10.29 1.01 -9.24
C LEU A 194 10.03 1.36 -10.71
N ASP A 195 10.89 0.88 -11.61
CA ASP A 195 10.79 1.18 -13.05
C ASP A 195 9.52 0.58 -13.66
N TYR A 196 9.15 -0.62 -13.23
CA TYR A 196 7.95 -1.31 -13.69
C TYR A 196 6.67 -0.59 -13.27
N LEU A 197 6.60 -0.11 -12.03
CA LEU A 197 5.45 0.62 -11.51
C LEU A 197 5.36 2.07 -12.02
N LYS A 198 6.47 2.67 -12.45
CA LYS A 198 6.48 4.08 -12.85
C LYS A 198 5.41 4.40 -13.89
N PRO A 199 5.37 3.80 -15.09
CA PRO A 199 4.34 4.10 -16.10
C PRO A 199 2.99 3.44 -15.79
N ARG A 200 2.93 2.39 -14.98
CA ARG A 200 1.74 1.58 -14.74
C ARG A 200 0.91 2.02 -13.55
N LEU A 201 1.55 2.61 -12.55
CA LEU A 201 0.92 2.99 -11.27
C LEU A 201 1.26 4.43 -10.88
N PHE A 202 2.54 4.79 -10.77
CA PHE A 202 2.94 6.06 -10.19
C PHE A 202 2.52 7.25 -11.07
N GLU A 203 2.81 7.22 -12.35
CA GLU A 203 2.41 8.28 -13.30
C GLU A 203 0.88 8.42 -13.41
N PRO A 204 0.09 7.34 -13.60
CA PRO A 204 -1.37 7.43 -13.61
C PRO A 204 -1.97 7.99 -12.33
N LEU A 205 -1.40 7.67 -11.15
CA LEU A 205 -1.83 8.21 -9.86
C LEU A 205 -1.31 9.63 -9.60
N GLY A 206 -0.44 10.18 -10.45
CA GLY A 206 0.23 11.45 -10.21
C GLY A 206 1.16 11.41 -9.00
N ILE A 207 1.78 10.25 -8.72
CA ILE A 207 2.81 10.09 -7.70
C ILE A 207 4.14 10.54 -8.29
N GLU A 208 4.66 11.65 -7.76
CA GLU A 208 5.84 12.30 -8.32
C GLU A 208 7.12 11.85 -7.62
N SER A 209 8.12 11.52 -8.43
CA SER A 209 9.48 11.20 -7.95
C SER A 209 9.53 10.19 -6.80
N PRO A 210 8.83 9.04 -6.90
CA PRO A 210 9.00 7.98 -5.91
C PRO A 210 10.45 7.49 -5.93
N VAL A 211 10.98 7.13 -4.75
CA VAL A 211 12.31 6.55 -4.62
C VAL A 211 12.17 5.18 -3.98
N TRP A 212 12.94 4.22 -4.44
CA TRP A 212 12.99 2.89 -3.85
C TRP A 212 14.44 2.43 -3.69
N ASP A 213 14.81 2.08 -2.47
CA ASP A 213 16.14 1.58 -2.17
C ASP A 213 16.39 0.23 -2.87
N ALA A 214 17.60 0.05 -3.39
CA ALA A 214 18.01 -1.17 -4.09
C ALA A 214 18.94 -2.02 -3.23
N SER A 215 18.92 -3.33 -3.49
CA SER A 215 19.88 -4.30 -2.96
C SER A 215 21.20 -4.25 -3.71
N ALA A 216 22.23 -4.90 -3.15
CA ALA A 216 23.50 -5.13 -3.85
C ALA A 216 23.35 -5.97 -5.14
N GLU A 217 22.27 -6.76 -5.25
CA GLU A 217 21.93 -7.55 -6.45
C GLU A 217 21.21 -6.71 -7.52
N GLY A 218 20.95 -5.41 -7.28
CA GLY A 218 20.31 -4.50 -8.21
C GLY A 218 18.79 -4.55 -8.24
N TYR A 219 18.14 -5.32 -7.38
CA TYR A 219 16.69 -5.36 -7.24
C TYR A 219 16.20 -4.28 -6.28
N SER A 220 15.02 -3.71 -6.50
CA SER A 220 14.35 -2.93 -5.44
C SER A 220 14.19 -3.82 -4.20
N LEU A 221 14.37 -3.25 -2.98
CA LEU A 221 14.26 -4.04 -1.75
C LEU A 221 12.90 -4.73 -1.56
N GLY A 222 11.86 -4.23 -2.24
CA GLY A 222 10.54 -4.84 -2.32
C GLY A 222 9.79 -4.87 -0.99
N GLY A 223 10.39 -5.47 0.04
CA GLY A 223 9.81 -5.58 1.37
C GLY A 223 9.83 -4.29 2.20
N TYR A 224 10.60 -3.29 1.78
CA TYR A 224 10.76 -1.96 2.37
C TYR A 224 11.51 -1.05 1.38
N GLY A 225 11.80 0.18 1.78
CA GLY A 225 12.66 1.09 1.02
C GLY A 225 11.95 1.98 0.00
N LEU A 226 10.61 1.93 -0.12
CA LEU A 226 9.84 2.91 -0.88
C LEU A 226 9.70 4.21 -0.08
N HIS A 227 9.91 5.35 -0.74
CA HIS A 227 9.74 6.69 -0.19
C HIS A 227 8.73 7.48 -1.04
N ILE A 228 7.60 7.85 -0.45
CA ILE A 228 6.50 8.62 -1.06
C ILE A 228 5.88 9.59 -0.06
N ARG A 229 5.02 10.49 -0.54
CA ARG A 229 4.28 11.46 0.26
C ARG A 229 3.04 10.84 0.90
N THR A 230 2.47 11.49 1.89
CA THR A 230 1.21 11.05 2.54
C THR A 230 0.05 10.98 1.55
N GLU A 231 -0.10 11.96 0.67
CA GLU A 231 -1.16 11.94 -0.34
C GLU A 231 -0.99 10.79 -1.34
N ASP A 232 0.24 10.36 -1.61
CA ASP A 232 0.51 9.23 -2.49
C ASP A 232 0.03 7.89 -1.85
N ILE A 233 0.15 7.77 -0.53
CA ILE A 233 -0.45 6.66 0.24
C ILE A 233 -1.97 6.68 0.10
N ALA A 234 -2.59 7.85 0.26
CA ALA A 234 -4.03 8.02 0.15
C ALA A 234 -4.55 7.67 -1.26
N LYS A 235 -3.86 8.11 -2.32
CA LYS A 235 -4.18 7.75 -3.72
C LYS A 235 -4.09 6.25 -3.95
N PHE A 236 -3.06 5.59 -3.41
CA PHE A 236 -2.92 4.14 -3.49
C PHE A 236 -4.08 3.43 -2.79
N GLY A 237 -4.45 3.83 -1.57
CA GLY A 237 -5.61 3.30 -0.87
C GLY A 237 -6.91 3.54 -1.63
N GLN A 238 -7.10 4.73 -2.23
CA GLN A 238 -8.27 5.08 -3.02
C GLN A 238 -8.38 4.22 -4.30
N LEU A 239 -7.27 3.90 -4.96
CA LEU A 239 -7.25 2.97 -6.08
C LEU A 239 -7.79 1.58 -5.67
N TYR A 240 -7.37 1.08 -4.52
CA TYR A 240 -7.86 -0.20 -3.98
C TYR A 240 -9.32 -0.14 -3.59
N LEU A 241 -9.75 0.96 -2.93
CA LEU A 241 -11.15 1.20 -2.59
C LEU A 241 -12.05 1.24 -3.83
N GLN A 242 -11.60 1.88 -4.91
CA GLN A 242 -12.29 1.94 -6.20
C GLN A 242 -12.11 0.68 -7.06
N ARG A 243 -11.70 -0.43 -6.45
CA ARG A 243 -11.56 -1.72 -7.12
C ARG A 243 -10.67 -1.67 -8.37
N GLY A 244 -9.58 -0.90 -8.28
CA GLY A 244 -8.56 -0.79 -9.34
C GLY A 244 -8.89 0.22 -10.45
N LYS A 245 -9.90 1.06 -10.29
CA LYS A 245 -10.18 2.18 -11.19
C LYS A 245 -9.58 3.49 -10.63
N TRP A 246 -9.05 4.32 -11.51
CA TRP A 246 -8.56 5.66 -11.20
C TRP A 246 -8.91 6.60 -12.34
N ASN A 247 -9.60 7.69 -12.06
CA ASN A 247 -10.06 8.68 -13.06
C ASN A 247 -10.72 8.02 -14.29
N GLY A 248 -11.57 7.03 -14.07
CA GLY A 248 -12.26 6.28 -15.12
C GLY A 248 -11.42 5.19 -15.81
N GLN A 249 -10.10 5.19 -15.64
CA GLN A 249 -9.20 4.18 -16.19
C GLN A 249 -9.04 2.99 -15.23
N ARG A 250 -9.06 1.77 -15.76
CA ARG A 250 -8.74 0.57 -14.97
C ARG A 250 -7.23 0.34 -14.97
N LEU A 251 -6.61 0.50 -13.81
CA LEU A 251 -5.19 0.22 -13.60
C LEU A 251 -4.96 -1.20 -13.08
N LEU A 252 -5.85 -1.71 -12.23
CA LEU A 252 -5.79 -3.05 -11.67
C LEU A 252 -7.10 -3.80 -11.96
N THR A 253 -7.03 -5.11 -12.15
CA THR A 253 -8.23 -5.93 -12.30
C THR A 253 -8.99 -6.05 -10.98
N GLU A 254 -10.31 -6.13 -11.03
CA GLU A 254 -11.13 -6.37 -9.82
C GLU A 254 -10.76 -7.68 -9.14
N LYS A 255 -10.50 -8.71 -9.94
CA LYS A 255 -10.04 -10.01 -9.45
C LYS A 255 -8.78 -9.87 -8.59
N TRP A 256 -7.80 -9.08 -9.04
CA TRP A 256 -6.60 -8.83 -8.24
C TRP A 256 -6.92 -8.16 -6.91
N ILE A 257 -7.75 -7.11 -6.93
CA ILE A 257 -8.16 -6.42 -5.71
C ILE A 257 -8.81 -7.38 -4.72
N ASP A 258 -9.76 -8.20 -5.19
CA ASP A 258 -10.46 -9.18 -4.35
C ASP A 258 -9.49 -10.23 -3.77
N GLU A 259 -8.59 -10.77 -4.58
CA GLU A 259 -7.59 -11.74 -4.12
C GLU A 259 -6.59 -11.11 -3.14
N ALA A 260 -6.06 -9.92 -3.46
CA ALA A 260 -5.04 -9.28 -2.65
C ALA A 260 -5.55 -8.84 -1.29
N THR A 261 -6.81 -8.42 -1.18
CA THR A 261 -7.38 -7.87 0.05
C THR A 261 -8.24 -8.88 0.83
N SER A 262 -8.47 -10.08 0.31
CA SER A 262 -9.14 -11.17 1.03
C SER A 262 -8.16 -11.99 1.88
N LYS A 263 -8.69 -12.73 2.85
CA LYS A 263 -7.89 -13.64 3.67
C LYS A 263 -7.40 -14.83 2.85
N GLN A 264 -6.12 -14.87 2.53
CA GLN A 264 -5.45 -15.97 1.83
C GLN A 264 -4.86 -17.00 2.80
N VAL A 265 -4.46 -16.54 3.99
CA VAL A 265 -3.91 -17.40 5.04
C VAL A 265 -4.41 -16.94 6.41
N ASP A 266 -4.59 -17.92 7.31
CA ASP A 266 -4.94 -17.65 8.70
C ASP A 266 -3.70 -17.25 9.50
N ASN A 267 -3.78 -16.13 10.21
CA ASN A 267 -2.75 -15.64 11.11
C ASN A 267 -3.24 -15.41 12.55
N SER A 268 -4.39 -15.97 12.89
CA SER A 268 -5.03 -15.80 14.22
C SER A 268 -4.18 -16.32 15.38
N LYS A 269 -3.21 -17.21 15.09
CA LYS A 269 -2.25 -17.76 16.05
C LYS A 269 -0.93 -17.00 16.11
N ALA A 270 -0.75 -15.95 15.30
CA ALA A 270 0.45 -15.12 15.34
C ALA A 270 0.56 -14.46 16.74
N PRO A 271 1.78 -14.33 17.31
CA PRO A 271 1.97 -13.72 18.62
C PRO A 271 1.72 -12.21 18.56
N SER A 272 0.49 -11.83 18.77
CA SER A 272 0.05 -10.43 18.91
C SER A 272 -1.12 -10.45 19.89
N GLY A 273 -1.25 -9.46 20.76
CA GLY A 273 -2.24 -9.43 21.85
C GLY A 273 -3.67 -9.75 21.42
N LYS A 274 -4.56 -9.93 22.38
CA LYS A 274 -5.99 -10.17 22.14
C LYS A 274 -6.59 -9.04 21.30
N THR A 275 -7.43 -9.38 20.33
CA THR A 275 -8.14 -8.42 19.44
C THR A 275 -7.24 -7.53 18.57
N SER A 276 -6.06 -8.01 18.22
CA SER A 276 -5.14 -7.27 17.36
C SER A 276 -5.60 -7.26 15.91
N ASP A 277 -5.42 -6.11 15.26
CA ASP A 277 -5.58 -5.96 13.81
C ASP A 277 -4.49 -6.70 13.00
N TRP A 278 -3.55 -7.37 13.67
CA TRP A 278 -2.56 -8.28 13.06
C TRP A 278 -2.98 -9.75 13.11
N GLN A 279 -4.22 -10.08 13.50
CA GLN A 279 -4.72 -11.47 13.66
C GLN A 279 -6.03 -11.73 12.89
N GLN A 280 -6.45 -10.83 12.01
CA GLN A 280 -7.71 -10.94 11.27
C GLN A 280 -7.58 -11.70 9.93
N GLY A 281 -6.38 -12.15 9.58
CA GLY A 281 -6.02 -12.77 8.32
C GLY A 281 -5.04 -11.93 7.51
N TYR A 282 -4.41 -12.55 6.51
CA TYR A 282 -3.47 -11.89 5.63
C TYR A 282 -3.80 -12.23 4.16
N GLY A 283 -3.79 -11.21 3.31
CA GLY A 283 -4.00 -11.33 1.89
C GLY A 283 -2.68 -11.41 1.12
N PHE A 284 -2.62 -10.83 -0.08
CA PHE A 284 -1.39 -10.70 -0.85
C PHE A 284 -0.69 -9.39 -0.47
N GLN A 285 0.08 -9.41 0.61
CA GLN A 285 0.80 -8.28 1.23
C GLN A 285 -0.14 -7.17 1.75
N PHE A 286 -1.33 -7.57 2.20
CA PHE A 286 -2.29 -6.74 2.91
C PHE A 286 -2.77 -7.47 4.17
N TRP A 287 -2.85 -6.74 5.28
CA TRP A 287 -3.47 -7.20 6.50
C TRP A 287 -4.98 -7.04 6.44
N ARG A 288 -5.71 -8.07 6.85
CA ARG A 288 -7.12 -7.89 7.23
C ARG A 288 -7.18 -7.21 8.58
N CYS A 289 -8.20 -6.36 8.76
CA CYS A 289 -8.45 -5.65 10.01
C CYS A 289 -9.81 -6.00 10.59
N GLN A 290 -10.05 -5.58 11.81
CA GLN A 290 -11.40 -5.49 12.38
C GLN A 290 -12.30 -4.65 11.46
N HIS A 291 -13.60 -4.64 11.70
CA HIS A 291 -14.59 -3.86 10.95
C HIS A 291 -14.55 -4.10 9.42
N ASN A 292 -14.21 -5.32 9.01
CA ASN A 292 -14.12 -5.70 7.59
C ASN A 292 -13.19 -4.81 6.74
N CYS A 293 -12.25 -4.11 7.38
CA CYS A 293 -11.26 -3.27 6.73
C CYS A 293 -10.04 -4.09 6.27
N TYR A 294 -9.17 -3.45 5.49
CA TYR A 294 -7.85 -3.98 5.17
C TYR A 294 -6.84 -2.83 5.04
N ARG A 295 -5.59 -3.17 5.20
CA ARG A 295 -4.52 -2.18 5.13
C ARG A 295 -3.21 -2.73 4.60
N GLY A 296 -2.37 -1.85 4.02
CA GLY A 296 -0.92 -1.95 4.02
C GLY A 296 -0.37 -1.19 5.22
N ASP A 297 0.65 -1.75 5.89
CA ASP A 297 1.32 -1.04 6.97
C ASP A 297 2.84 -1.17 6.92
N GLY A 298 3.51 -0.25 7.59
CA GLY A 298 4.95 -0.23 7.74
C GLY A 298 5.36 0.05 9.17
N ARG A 299 6.57 -0.42 9.51
CA ARG A 299 7.19 -0.19 10.80
C ARG A 299 7.02 1.27 11.23
N ASP A 300 6.87 1.47 12.53
CA ASP A 300 6.80 2.77 13.17
C ASP A 300 5.56 3.62 12.77
N GLY A 301 4.47 2.99 12.26
CA GLY A 301 3.19 3.69 12.06
C GLY A 301 2.97 4.25 10.66
N GLN A 302 3.49 3.60 9.62
CA GLN A 302 3.10 3.92 8.24
C GLN A 302 1.83 3.13 7.92
N ILE A 303 0.70 3.78 7.70
CA ILE A 303 -0.60 3.13 7.52
C ILE A 303 -1.28 3.62 6.24
N CYS A 304 -1.74 2.69 5.43
CA CYS A 304 -2.70 2.87 4.36
C CYS A 304 -3.91 1.99 4.69
N LEU A 305 -4.90 2.55 5.38
CA LEU A 305 -6.11 1.84 5.81
C LEU A 305 -7.25 2.13 4.83
N VAL A 306 -7.89 1.07 4.36
CA VAL A 306 -9.07 1.14 3.48
C VAL A 306 -10.28 0.64 4.25
N ILE A 307 -11.35 1.45 4.25
CA ILE A 307 -12.61 1.23 4.98
C ILE A 307 -13.76 1.15 3.97
N PRO A 308 -14.00 -0.02 3.32
CA PRO A 308 -14.93 -0.13 2.20
C PRO A 308 -16.37 0.26 2.55
N GLU A 309 -16.85 -0.11 3.74
CA GLU A 309 -18.23 0.15 4.16
C GLU A 309 -18.55 1.65 4.31
N HIS A 310 -17.51 2.48 4.45
CA HIS A 310 -17.64 3.93 4.62
C HIS A 310 -17.10 4.73 3.43
N ASP A 311 -16.69 4.06 2.34
CA ASP A 311 -16.05 4.69 1.18
C ASP A 311 -14.94 5.65 1.61
N ALA A 312 -14.03 5.16 2.49
CA ALA A 312 -13.00 5.97 3.11
C ALA A 312 -11.62 5.33 3.08
N VAL A 313 -10.60 6.19 3.06
CA VAL A 313 -9.18 5.82 3.17
C VAL A 313 -8.52 6.72 4.22
N ILE A 314 -7.65 6.12 5.02
CA ILE A 314 -6.82 6.86 5.98
C ILE A 314 -5.35 6.56 5.66
N ALA A 315 -4.57 7.61 5.49
CA ALA A 315 -3.13 7.56 5.38
C ALA A 315 -2.49 8.20 6.61
N ILE A 316 -1.58 7.48 7.27
CA ILE A 316 -0.82 7.97 8.42
C ILE A 316 0.66 7.70 8.17
N THR A 317 1.52 8.64 8.56
CA THR A 317 2.95 8.42 8.72
C THR A 317 3.37 8.84 10.12
N ALA A 318 4.25 8.04 10.73
CA ALA A 318 4.70 8.25 12.10
C ALA A 318 6.08 7.64 12.35
N GLN A 319 6.61 7.87 13.56
CA GLN A 319 7.75 7.15 14.13
C GLN A 319 7.38 6.64 15.54
N THR A 320 6.34 5.81 15.59
CA THR A 320 5.75 5.33 16.86
C THR A 320 5.84 3.82 16.99
N GLY A 321 5.94 3.33 18.25
CA GLY A 321 5.72 1.93 18.56
C GLY A 321 4.24 1.58 18.86
N GLN A 322 3.33 2.56 18.78
CA GLN A 322 1.93 2.44 19.20
C GLN A 322 0.99 2.18 18.02
N MET A 323 1.41 1.35 17.06
CA MET A 323 0.68 1.12 15.80
C MET A 323 -0.76 0.61 16.01
N GLN A 324 -1.01 -0.24 17.04
CA GLN A 324 -2.38 -0.64 17.35
C GLN A 324 -3.19 0.54 17.89
N GLY A 325 -2.58 1.42 18.68
CA GLY A 325 -3.23 2.62 19.19
C GLY A 325 -3.69 3.57 18.09
N GLU A 326 -2.95 3.68 16.97
CA GLU A 326 -3.39 4.45 15.80
C GLU A 326 -4.71 3.88 15.23
N LEU A 327 -4.81 2.55 15.11
CA LEU A 327 -6.02 1.88 14.63
C LEU A 327 -7.17 1.96 15.64
N ASP A 328 -6.89 1.77 16.93
CA ASP A 328 -7.88 1.86 17.99
C ASP A 328 -8.55 3.25 18.01
N LEU A 329 -7.77 4.32 17.82
CA LEU A 329 -8.32 5.67 17.72
C LEU A 329 -9.21 5.85 16.47
N VAL A 330 -8.87 5.23 15.35
CA VAL A 330 -9.74 5.23 14.17
C VAL A 330 -11.06 4.54 14.48
N TRP A 331 -11.01 3.36 15.12
CA TRP A 331 -12.20 2.60 15.49
C TRP A 331 -13.07 3.33 16.51
N GLU A 332 -12.45 3.99 17.48
CA GLU A 332 -13.15 4.70 18.55
C GLU A 332 -13.73 6.05 18.11
N LYS A 333 -12.97 6.85 17.34
CA LYS A 333 -13.27 8.25 17.07
C LYS A 333 -13.83 8.51 15.68
N LEU A 334 -13.23 7.89 14.65
CA LEU A 334 -13.60 8.18 13.26
C LEU A 334 -14.71 7.26 12.75
N LEU A 335 -14.62 5.96 13.03
CA LEU A 335 -15.57 5.00 12.50
C LEU A 335 -17.03 5.33 12.89
N PRO A 336 -17.35 5.68 14.15
CA PRO A 336 -18.70 6.08 14.53
C PRO A 336 -19.17 7.43 13.95
N ALA A 337 -18.23 8.26 13.48
CA ALA A 337 -18.52 9.60 12.96
C ALA A 337 -18.99 9.61 11.49
N PHE A 338 -18.83 8.50 10.77
CA PHE A 338 -19.26 8.40 9.38
C PHE A 338 -20.79 8.28 9.28
N THR A 339 -21.43 9.19 8.57
CA THR A 339 -22.86 9.15 8.26
C THR A 339 -23.09 8.82 6.78
N LYS A 340 -24.29 8.33 6.44
CA LYS A 340 -24.63 8.02 5.04
C LYS A 340 -24.91 9.25 4.18
N ALA A 341 -25.31 10.35 4.81
CA ALA A 341 -25.67 11.58 4.12
C ALA A 341 -24.73 12.72 4.52
N ALA A 342 -24.61 13.72 3.67
CA ALA A 342 -23.94 14.96 4.01
C ALA A 342 -24.59 15.60 5.27
N LEU A 343 -23.77 16.25 6.06
CA LEU A 343 -24.21 17.01 7.24
C LEU A 343 -24.44 18.48 6.86
N PRO A 344 -25.25 19.21 7.63
CA PRO A 344 -25.32 20.66 7.51
C PRO A 344 -23.92 21.27 7.64
N ALA A 345 -23.63 22.28 6.82
CA ALA A 345 -22.35 22.99 6.89
C ALA A 345 -22.13 23.59 8.28
N ASN A 346 -20.93 23.43 8.81
CA ASN A 346 -20.51 23.98 10.09
C ASN A 346 -19.16 24.70 9.95
N THR A 347 -19.21 25.90 9.40
CA THR A 347 -17.99 26.68 9.12
C THR A 347 -17.16 26.92 10.38
N ALA A 348 -17.80 27.19 11.52
CA ALA A 348 -17.08 27.45 12.77
C ALA A 348 -16.28 26.23 13.27
N GLU A 349 -16.85 25.01 13.20
CA GLU A 349 -16.11 23.81 13.58
C GLU A 349 -15.06 23.43 12.54
N HIS A 350 -15.32 23.70 11.26
CA HIS A 350 -14.32 23.49 10.21
C HIS A 350 -13.09 24.40 10.38
N GLU A 351 -13.30 25.69 10.70
CA GLU A 351 -12.21 26.61 11.02
C GLU A 351 -11.40 26.17 12.25
N LYS A 352 -12.07 25.67 13.30
CA LYS A 352 -11.38 25.10 14.47
C LYS A 352 -10.55 23.87 14.10
N LEU A 353 -11.07 22.98 13.24
CA LEU A 353 -10.32 21.84 12.74
C LEU A 353 -9.05 22.28 11.99
N GLN A 354 -9.18 23.25 11.07
CA GLN A 354 -8.06 23.80 10.33
C GLN A 354 -7.00 24.44 11.26
N GLN A 355 -7.44 25.19 12.27
CA GLN A 355 -6.55 25.79 13.28
C GLN A 355 -5.83 24.72 14.10
N ALA A 356 -6.54 23.67 14.54
CA ALA A 356 -5.93 22.55 15.26
C ALA A 356 -4.86 21.88 14.41
N ALA A 357 -5.17 21.54 13.15
CA ALA A 357 -4.22 20.91 12.23
C ALA A 357 -2.97 21.79 11.94
N ALA A 358 -3.15 23.12 11.82
CA ALA A 358 -2.05 24.04 11.52
C ALA A 358 -1.04 24.22 12.67
N ASN A 359 -1.45 23.93 13.91
CA ASN A 359 -0.65 24.16 15.12
C ASN A 359 0.10 22.92 15.64
N LEU A 360 -0.03 21.78 14.97
CA LEU A 360 0.61 20.53 15.38
C LEU A 360 2.15 20.61 15.28
N THR A 361 2.80 20.02 16.27
CA THR A 361 4.26 19.90 16.31
C THR A 361 4.62 18.49 16.80
N ALA A 362 5.54 17.84 16.11
CA ALA A 362 5.93 16.47 16.46
C ALA A 362 6.53 16.42 17.88
N HIS A 363 6.00 15.53 18.69
CA HIS A 363 6.56 15.24 20.00
C HIS A 363 7.79 14.32 19.82
N PRO A 364 8.93 14.62 20.45
CA PRO A 364 10.08 13.74 20.36
C PRO A 364 9.76 12.36 20.90
N ALA A 365 10.21 11.32 20.20
CA ALA A 365 10.07 9.95 20.68
C ALA A 365 10.71 9.82 22.08
N PRO A 366 10.08 9.10 23.02
CA PRO A 366 10.71 8.84 24.30
C PRO A 366 12.06 8.15 24.09
N PRO A 367 13.07 8.47 24.91
CA PRO A 367 14.40 7.87 24.76
C PRO A 367 14.27 6.34 24.80
N LYS A 368 14.89 5.68 23.81
CA LYS A 368 14.91 4.20 23.78
C LYS A 368 15.48 3.73 25.11
N LYS A 369 14.69 2.96 25.89
CA LYS A 369 15.20 2.30 27.07
C LYS A 369 16.43 1.49 26.65
N ALA A 370 17.58 1.80 27.22
CA ALA A 370 18.78 1.01 27.04
C ALA A 370 18.46 -0.46 27.35
N LYS A 371 18.73 -1.34 26.41
CA LYS A 371 18.60 -2.80 26.59
C LYS A 371 19.79 -3.33 27.35
#